data_dd86bbc3f038c0717cfd301f8dc82df3
#
_entry.id   dd86bbc3f038c0717cfd301f8dc82df3
#
_cell.length_a   1.000
_cell.length_b   1.000
_cell.length_c   1.000
_cell.angle_alpha   90.00
_cell.angle_beta   90.00
_cell.angle_gamma   90.00
#
_symmetry.space_group_name_H-M   'P 1'
#
loop_
_entity.id
_entity.type
_entity.pdbx_description
1 polymer ?
#
loop_
_entity_poly.entity_id
_entity_poly.type
_entity_poly.pdbx_seq_one_letter_code
_entity_poly.pdbx_strand_id
1 'polypeptide(L)'
;MASTFGSLEIAKSGMMAYNAALQTTAHNVANIETKGYSKQTVNMVSLVGNKTSVTVQGFGVNVASITRNRNEYYDTKYQRTQSTYNYYQTQSCLLYTSPSPRD
;
A
#
# COMPACT_ATOMS: atom_id res chain seq x y z
N MET A 1 -12.74 -27.30 27.31
CA MET A 1 -13.84 -26.76 26.53
C MET A 1 -13.39 -25.72 25.52
N ALA A 2 -12.27 -25.06 25.81
CA ALA A 2 -11.74 -24.05 24.88
C ALA A 2 -11.29 -24.62 23.55
N SER A 3 -10.95 -25.90 23.47
CA SER A 3 -10.31 -26.49 22.30
C SER A 3 -11.21 -26.60 21.07
N THR A 4 -12.51 -26.84 21.27
CA THR A 4 -13.45 -27.04 20.15
C THR A 4 -13.78 -25.71 19.48
N PHE A 5 -14.12 -24.71 20.26
CA PHE A 5 -14.39 -23.38 19.74
C PHE A 5 -13.12 -22.63 19.36
N GLY A 6 -12.00 -22.94 20.03
CA GLY A 6 -10.71 -22.36 19.71
C GLY A 6 -10.24 -22.70 18.31
N SER A 7 -10.38 -23.98 17.90
CA SER A 7 -10.00 -24.39 16.55
C SER A 7 -10.87 -23.76 15.48
N LEU A 8 -12.17 -23.61 15.76
CA LEU A 8 -13.10 -22.94 14.87
C LEU A 8 -12.75 -21.46 14.72
N GLU A 9 -12.38 -20.81 15.81
CA GLU A 9 -12.00 -19.39 15.81
C GLU A 9 -10.67 -19.17 15.04
N ILE A 10 -9.71 -20.09 15.21
CA ILE A 10 -8.46 -20.07 14.44
C ILE A 10 -8.77 -20.19 12.94
N ALA A 11 -9.63 -21.12 12.56
CA ALA A 11 -10.03 -21.31 11.17
C ALA A 11 -10.73 -20.06 10.63
N LYS A 12 -11.60 -19.45 11.42
CA LYS A 12 -12.30 -18.22 11.07
C LYS A 12 -11.30 -17.07 10.83
N SER A 13 -10.32 -16.92 11.72
CA SER A 13 -9.30 -15.87 11.57
C SER A 13 -8.49 -16.06 10.28
N GLY A 14 -8.14 -17.30 9.95
CA GLY A 14 -7.47 -17.62 8.71
C GLY A 14 -8.29 -17.27 7.48
N MET A 15 -9.57 -17.60 7.50
CA MET A 15 -10.48 -17.26 6.39
C MET A 15 -10.63 -15.76 6.21
N MET A 16 -10.74 -15.02 7.29
CA MET A 16 -10.83 -13.56 7.25
C MET A 16 -9.55 -12.93 6.69
N ALA A 17 -8.39 -13.44 7.11
CA ALA A 17 -7.10 -12.95 6.62
C ALA A 17 -6.94 -13.22 5.12
N TYR A 18 -7.27 -14.41 4.67
CA TYR A 18 -7.21 -14.75 3.25
C TYR A 18 -8.24 -13.96 2.42
N ASN A 19 -9.42 -13.71 2.99
CA ASN A 19 -10.41 -12.87 2.32
C ASN A 19 -9.88 -11.45 2.11
N ALA A 20 -9.24 -10.88 3.12
CA ALA A 20 -8.58 -9.58 3.01
C ALA A 20 -7.49 -9.58 1.94
N ALA A 21 -6.69 -10.65 1.89
CA ALA A 21 -5.66 -10.82 0.87
C ALA A 21 -6.25 -10.89 -0.53
N LEU A 22 -7.36 -11.63 -0.70
CA LEU A 22 -8.05 -11.73 -1.97
C LEU A 22 -8.64 -10.39 -2.41
N GLN A 23 -9.22 -9.65 -1.50
CA GLN A 23 -9.75 -8.31 -1.79
C GLN A 23 -8.63 -7.36 -2.22
N THR A 24 -7.50 -7.41 -1.54
CA THR A 24 -6.33 -6.59 -1.88
C THR A 24 -5.79 -6.97 -3.26
N THR A 25 -5.70 -8.26 -3.56
CA THR A 25 -5.27 -8.74 -4.87
C THR A 25 -6.25 -8.30 -5.96
N ALA A 26 -7.53 -8.41 -5.71
CA ALA A 26 -8.57 -7.98 -6.66
C ALA A 26 -8.47 -6.46 -6.91
N HIS A 27 -8.21 -5.69 -5.87
CA HIS A 27 -8.01 -4.25 -5.99
C HIS A 27 -6.75 -3.93 -6.82
N ASN A 28 -5.66 -4.65 -6.60
CA ASN A 28 -4.45 -4.50 -7.38
C ASN A 28 -4.68 -4.82 -8.86
N VAL A 29 -5.39 -5.90 -9.13
CA VAL A 29 -5.70 -6.33 -10.51
C VAL A 29 -6.62 -5.32 -11.19
N ALA A 30 -7.63 -4.83 -10.49
CA ALA A 30 -8.57 -3.85 -11.04
C ALA A 30 -7.87 -2.53 -11.40
N ASN A 31 -6.80 -2.18 -10.71
CA ASN A 31 -6.06 -0.92 -10.92
C ASN A 31 -4.73 -1.13 -11.65
N ILE A 32 -4.56 -2.24 -12.36
CA ILE A 32 -3.29 -2.57 -13.00
C ILE A 32 -2.87 -1.52 -14.03
N GLU A 33 -3.83 -0.89 -14.69
CA GLU A 33 -3.58 0.14 -15.70
C GLU A 33 -3.82 1.55 -15.17
N THR A 34 -4.18 1.70 -13.91
CA THR A 34 -4.44 3.01 -13.33
C THR A 34 -3.13 3.75 -13.09
N LYS A 35 -3.02 4.95 -13.66
CA LYS A 35 -1.83 5.78 -13.48
C LYS A 35 -1.73 6.25 -12.03
N GLY A 36 -0.53 6.15 -11.47
CA GLY A 36 -0.27 6.58 -10.10
C GLY A 36 -0.69 5.57 -9.04
N TYR A 37 -1.14 4.39 -9.45
CA TYR A 37 -1.51 3.35 -8.51
C TYR A 37 -0.28 2.60 -8.01
N SER A 38 -0.20 2.40 -6.69
CA SER A 38 0.85 1.61 -6.05
C SER A 38 0.27 0.29 -5.56
N LYS A 39 0.95 -0.81 -5.88
CA LYS A 39 0.55 -2.14 -5.44
C LYS A 39 0.46 -2.21 -3.93
N GLN A 40 -0.64 -2.74 -3.42
CA GLN A 40 -0.84 -2.96 -1.99
C GLN A 40 -0.44 -4.38 -1.61
N THR A 41 0.21 -4.51 -0.47
CA THR A 41 0.62 -5.81 0.08
C THR A 41 0.02 -5.96 1.48
N VAL A 42 -0.55 -7.14 1.73
CA VAL A 42 -1.12 -7.47 3.03
C VAL A 42 -0.05 -8.12 3.89
N ASN A 43 0.19 -7.56 5.05
CA ASN A 43 1.10 -8.12 6.04
C ASN A 43 0.29 -8.88 7.09
N MET A 44 0.51 -10.18 7.15
CA MET A 44 -0.15 -11.05 8.11
C MET A 44 0.81 -11.39 9.23
N VAL A 45 0.29 -11.42 10.45
CA VAL A 45 1.07 -11.74 11.64
C VAL A 45 0.38 -12.88 12.38
N SER A 46 1.16 -13.83 12.81
CA SER A 46 0.68 -14.93 13.64
C SER A 46 0.31 -14.44 15.03
N LEU A 47 -0.87 -14.82 15.50
CA LEU A 47 -1.29 -14.54 16.86
C LEU A 47 -0.74 -15.64 17.77
N VAL A 48 0.15 -15.26 18.67
CA VAL A 48 0.74 -16.17 19.65
C VAL A 48 0.14 -15.85 21.01
N GLY A 49 -0.36 -16.88 21.67
CA GLY A 49 -0.96 -16.71 22.99
C GLY A 49 0.06 -16.45 24.10
N ASN A 50 -0.45 -16.12 25.24
CA ASN A 50 0.38 -15.85 26.42
C ASN A 50 1.23 -17.08 26.77
N LYS A 51 2.51 -16.82 27.00
CA LYS A 51 3.50 -17.85 27.38
C LYS A 51 3.34 -18.34 28.81
N THR A 52 2.13 -18.59 29.24
CA THR A 52 1.88 -19.02 30.64
C THR A 52 1.95 -20.55 30.77
N SER A 53 2.02 -21.26 29.64
CA SER A 53 2.05 -22.70 29.63
C SER A 53 3.28 -23.21 28.87
N VAL A 54 3.71 -24.41 29.22
CA VAL A 54 4.85 -25.12 28.61
C VAL A 54 4.62 -25.31 27.09
N THR A 55 3.38 -25.31 26.67
CA THR A 55 3.01 -25.44 25.26
C THR A 55 2.51 -24.09 24.72
N VAL A 56 3.23 -23.55 23.75
CA VAL A 56 2.80 -22.34 23.03
C VAL A 56 1.80 -22.75 21.97
N GLN A 57 0.54 -22.45 22.21
CA GLN A 57 -0.52 -22.75 21.25
C GLN A 57 -0.74 -21.53 20.36
N GLY A 58 -0.78 -21.75 19.04
CA GLY A 58 -1.10 -20.69 18.09
C GLY A 58 -2.56 -20.29 18.15
N PHE A 59 -2.84 -19.00 18.05
CA PHE A 59 -4.20 -18.45 18.10
C PHE A 59 -4.70 -17.98 16.74
N GLY A 60 -4.01 -18.34 15.67
CA GLY A 60 -4.43 -17.99 14.33
C GLY A 60 -3.61 -16.89 13.71
N VAL A 61 -4.19 -16.16 12.78
CA VAL A 61 -3.52 -15.13 12.00
C VAL A 61 -4.35 -13.86 12.00
N ASN A 62 -3.66 -12.72 12.03
CA ASN A 62 -4.31 -11.42 11.92
C ASN A 62 -3.64 -10.60 10.82
N VAL A 63 -4.44 -9.76 10.18
CA VAL A 63 -3.90 -8.77 9.23
C VAL A 63 -3.37 -7.60 10.04
N ALA A 64 -2.03 -7.47 10.09
CA ALA A 64 -1.39 -6.42 10.85
C ALA A 64 -1.50 -5.06 10.15
N SER A 65 -1.27 -5.05 8.84
CA SER A 65 -1.33 -3.82 8.06
C SER A 65 -1.44 -4.13 6.57
N ILE A 66 -1.96 -3.16 5.84
CA ILE A 66 -1.95 -3.16 4.39
C ILE A 66 -1.04 -2.00 3.98
N THR A 67 0.11 -2.32 3.40
CA THR A 67 1.10 -1.33 3.01
C THR A 67 1.15 -1.18 1.49
N ARG A 68 1.46 0.02 1.03
CA ARG A 68 1.66 0.29 -0.38
C ARG A 68 3.14 0.20 -0.71
N ASN A 69 3.46 -0.53 -1.77
CA ASN A 69 4.83 -0.58 -2.29
C ASN A 69 5.07 0.64 -3.17
N ARG A 70 5.39 1.74 -2.52
CA ARG A 70 5.70 2.98 -3.21
C ARG A 70 7.18 3.28 -3.08
N ASN A 71 7.80 3.61 -4.19
CA ASN A 71 9.22 3.97 -4.18
C ASN A 71 9.35 5.48 -4.05
N GLU A 72 9.74 5.93 -2.87
CA GLU A 72 9.85 7.36 -2.55
C GLU A 72 10.88 8.06 -3.43
N TYR A 73 11.90 7.35 -3.89
CA TYR A 73 12.90 7.91 -4.78
C TYR A 73 12.29 8.38 -6.09
N TYR A 74 11.47 7.55 -6.71
CA TYR A 74 10.79 7.91 -7.95
C TYR A 74 9.76 9.01 -7.76
N ASP A 75 9.10 9.04 -6.62
CA ASP A 75 8.15 10.10 -6.30
C ASP A 75 8.86 11.46 -6.19
N THR A 76 9.97 11.50 -5.46
CA THR A 76 10.78 12.71 -5.31
C THR A 76 11.33 13.16 -6.67
N LYS A 77 11.82 12.22 -7.46
CA LYS A 77 12.33 12.51 -8.81
C LYS A 77 11.23 13.04 -9.71
N TYR A 78 10.04 12.45 -9.65
CA TYR A 78 8.90 12.92 -10.43
C TYR A 78 8.52 14.35 -10.02
N GLN A 79 8.45 14.62 -8.73
CA GLN A 79 8.12 15.96 -8.22
C GLN A 79 9.14 17.00 -8.68
N ARG A 80 10.42 16.69 -8.61
CA ARG A 80 11.47 17.57 -9.09
C ARG A 80 11.38 17.82 -10.59
N THR A 81 11.18 16.77 -11.35
CA THR A 81 11.05 16.87 -12.81
C THR A 81 9.82 17.68 -13.19
N GLN A 82 8.70 17.46 -12.50
CA GLN A 82 7.47 18.20 -12.73
C GLN A 82 7.64 19.69 -12.39
N SER A 83 8.33 19.99 -11.30
CA SER A 83 8.64 21.36 -10.91
C SER A 83 9.50 22.04 -11.96
N THR A 84 10.54 21.37 -12.45
CA THR A 84 11.41 21.87 -13.51
C THR A 84 10.64 22.08 -14.81
N TYR A 85 9.77 21.14 -15.16
CA TYR A 85 8.93 21.26 -16.34
C TYR A 85 8.02 22.48 -16.26
N ASN A 86 7.37 22.69 -15.13
CA ASN A 86 6.50 23.83 -14.90
C ASN A 86 7.27 25.15 -14.97
N TYR A 87 8.50 25.16 -14.43
CA TYR A 87 9.37 26.32 -14.48
C TYR A 87 9.69 26.72 -15.94
N TYR A 88 10.13 25.75 -16.75
CA TYR A 88 10.43 26.00 -18.15
C TYR A 88 9.19 26.37 -18.96
N GLN A 89 8.06 25.76 -18.65
CA GLN A 89 6.79 26.08 -19.29
C GLN A 89 6.39 27.53 -18.99
N THR A 90 6.54 27.96 -17.75
CA THR A 90 6.24 29.33 -17.34
C THR A 90 7.18 30.32 -18.01
N GLN A 91 8.49 30.01 -18.07
CA GLN A 91 9.46 30.85 -18.77
C GLN A 91 9.17 30.96 -20.25
N SER A 92 8.83 29.86 -20.90
CA SER A 92 8.46 29.86 -22.31
C SER A 92 7.22 30.71 -22.55
N CYS A 93 6.23 30.60 -21.68
CA CYS A 93 5.01 31.41 -21.74
C CYS A 93 5.32 32.89 -21.55
N LEU A 94 6.16 33.25 -20.60
CA LEU A 94 6.58 34.62 -20.35
C LEU A 94 7.35 35.23 -21.56
N LEU A 95 8.26 34.46 -22.13
CA LEU A 95 9.01 34.87 -23.31
C LEU A 95 8.11 35.05 -24.53
N TYR A 96 7.11 34.20 -24.65
CA TYR A 96 6.16 34.29 -25.76
C TYR A 96 5.20 35.46 -25.61
N THR A 97 4.71 35.72 -24.38
CA THR A 97 3.75 36.78 -24.11
C THR A 97 4.41 38.14 -23.86
N SER A 98 5.70 38.13 -23.46
CA SER A 98 6.42 39.36 -23.23
C SER A 98 6.55 40.16 -24.54
N PRO A 99 6.22 41.45 -24.54
CA PRO A 99 6.49 42.26 -25.73
C PRO A 99 7.98 42.27 -26.02
N SER A 100 8.31 42.26 -27.28
CA SER A 100 9.70 42.17 -27.70
C SER A 100 10.51 43.33 -27.08
N PRO A 101 11.65 43.00 -26.43
CA PRO A 101 12.45 44.06 -25.82
C PRO A 101 13.06 45.02 -26.82
N ARG A 102 12.90 44.78 -28.09
CA ARG A 102 13.40 45.68 -29.12
C ARG A 102 12.54 46.90 -29.31
N ASP A 103 11.38 46.84 -28.78
CA ASP A 103 10.44 47.95 -28.92
C ASP A 103 10.38 48.79 -27.65
#